data_d6e8a85b98b64663b5efed9c7d5a2cad
#
_entry.id   d6e8a85b98b64663b5efed9c7d5a2cad
#
_cell.length_a   1.000
_cell.length_b   1.000
_cell.length_c   1.000
_cell.angle_alpha   90.00
_cell.angle_beta   90.00
_cell.angle_gamma   90.00
#
_symmetry.space_group_name_H-M   'P 1'
#
loop_
_entity.id
_entity.type
_entity.pdbx_description
1 polymer ?
#
loop_
_entity_poly.entity_id
_entity_poly.type
_entity_poly.pdbx_seq_one_letter_code
_entity_poly.pdbx_strand_id
1 'polypeptide(L)'
;TKICGITRPEDALAVAELGADAIGLVFYAKSKRAVNIEQAQAVVKNLPPFVSVVALFVNENEQTIREILRQVPIDVIQFHGDEDDDFCCQFDRPYLKAVRVQSAADIQTACAKFPNARALLFDAYHPTEYGGTGQSFDWTMLHGNIGKPWVLAGGLSAENVAEAVKISGAAAVD
;
A
#
# COMPACT_ATOMS: atom_id res chain seq x y z
N THR A 1 -8.94 -4.07 -6.17
CA THR A 1 -9.05 -2.96 -5.18
C THR A 1 -8.46 -3.39 -3.86
N LYS A 2 -7.65 -2.53 -3.24
CA LYS A 2 -7.17 -2.68 -1.86
C LYS A 2 -7.83 -1.61 -0.98
N ILE A 3 -8.19 -1.97 0.26
CA ILE A 3 -8.70 -1.02 1.26
C ILE A 3 -7.70 -0.98 2.42
N CYS A 4 -7.07 0.18 2.61
CA CYS A 4 -5.94 0.33 3.53
C CYS A 4 -6.34 0.95 4.87
N GLY A 5 -5.69 0.50 5.96
CA GLY A 5 -5.87 1.04 7.30
C GLY A 5 -7.04 0.42 8.05
N ILE A 6 -7.32 -0.84 7.79
CA ILE A 6 -8.30 -1.63 8.54
C ILE A 6 -7.78 -1.85 9.96
N THR A 7 -8.62 -1.57 10.96
CA THR A 7 -8.28 -1.71 12.39
C THR A 7 -9.23 -2.62 13.15
N ARG A 8 -10.38 -2.99 12.55
CA ARG A 8 -11.41 -3.79 13.21
C ARG A 8 -11.78 -5.01 12.35
N PRO A 9 -12.04 -6.17 12.96
CA PRO A 9 -12.46 -7.38 12.24
C PRO A 9 -13.72 -7.20 11.40
N GLU A 10 -14.71 -6.48 11.91
CA GLU A 10 -15.97 -6.24 11.21
C GLU A 10 -15.78 -5.41 9.94
N ASP A 11 -14.86 -4.43 9.94
CA ASP A 11 -14.56 -3.64 8.74
C ASP A 11 -13.85 -4.51 7.69
N ALA A 12 -12.94 -5.41 8.13
CA ALA A 12 -12.26 -6.35 7.24
C ALA A 12 -13.24 -7.27 6.52
N LEU A 13 -14.21 -7.82 7.23
CA LEU A 13 -15.24 -8.68 6.65
C LEU A 13 -16.16 -7.89 5.70
N ALA A 14 -16.59 -6.70 6.11
CA ALA A 14 -17.46 -5.86 5.28
C ALA A 14 -16.81 -5.49 3.93
N VAL A 15 -15.53 -5.07 3.93
CA VAL A 15 -14.85 -4.74 2.66
C VAL A 15 -14.58 -5.98 1.81
N ALA A 16 -14.34 -7.14 2.42
CA ALA A 16 -14.19 -8.41 1.71
C ALA A 16 -15.50 -8.84 1.05
N GLU A 17 -16.65 -8.72 1.73
CA GLU A 17 -17.98 -9.00 1.19
C GLU A 17 -18.35 -8.04 0.03
N LEU A 18 -17.85 -6.82 0.06
CA LEU A 18 -18.01 -5.85 -1.02
C LEU A 18 -17.05 -6.07 -2.19
N GLY A 19 -16.20 -7.10 -2.15
CA GLY A 19 -15.34 -7.51 -3.25
C GLY A 19 -13.96 -6.87 -3.26
N ALA A 20 -13.46 -6.40 -2.12
CA ALA A 20 -12.07 -5.99 -2.03
C ALA A 20 -11.12 -7.20 -2.21
N ASP A 21 -10.08 -7.05 -3.04
CA ASP A 21 -9.08 -8.07 -3.30
C ASP A 21 -8.02 -8.14 -2.20
N ALA A 22 -7.84 -7.04 -1.46
CA ALA A 22 -6.85 -6.93 -0.40
C ALA A 22 -7.26 -5.95 0.69
N ILE A 23 -6.77 -6.19 1.91
CA ILE A 23 -6.81 -5.25 3.03
C ILE A 23 -5.41 -4.81 3.40
N GLY A 24 -5.27 -3.56 3.91
CA GLY A 24 -4.02 -3.02 4.43
C GLY A 24 -4.06 -2.84 5.93
N LEU A 25 -3.04 -3.37 6.63
CA LEU A 25 -2.78 -3.20 8.05
C LEU A 25 -1.59 -2.25 8.21
N VAL A 26 -1.74 -1.18 8.98
CA VAL A 26 -0.72 -0.14 9.12
C VAL A 26 0.10 -0.38 10.39
N PHE A 27 1.36 -0.78 10.24
CA PHE A 27 2.31 -0.92 11.34
C PHE A 27 3.24 0.31 11.41
N TYR A 28 2.64 1.47 11.58
CA TYR A 28 3.33 2.75 11.72
C TYR A 28 2.73 3.53 12.88
N ALA A 29 3.44 3.61 14.02
CA ALA A 29 2.92 4.12 15.28
C ALA A 29 2.37 5.57 15.23
N LYS A 30 2.83 6.40 14.28
CA LYS A 30 2.33 7.77 14.09
C LYS A 30 1.00 7.82 13.32
N SER A 31 0.57 6.72 12.71
CA SER A 31 -0.71 6.66 11.99
C SER A 31 -1.88 6.56 12.97
N LYS A 32 -2.96 7.28 12.70
CA LYS A 32 -4.24 7.13 13.42
C LYS A 32 -4.89 5.77 13.19
N ARG A 33 -4.45 5.03 12.15
CA ARG A 33 -4.91 3.70 11.76
C ARG A 33 -3.88 2.62 12.09
N ALA A 34 -2.94 2.91 13.01
CA ALA A 34 -1.94 1.94 13.43
C ALA A 34 -2.60 0.76 14.16
N VAL A 35 -2.10 -0.45 13.89
CA VAL A 35 -2.48 -1.67 14.61
C VAL A 35 -1.25 -2.30 15.25
N ASN A 36 -1.45 -2.97 16.37
CA ASN A 36 -0.47 -3.88 16.95
C ASN A 36 -0.68 -5.32 16.45
N ILE A 37 0.19 -6.24 16.84
CA ILE A 37 0.13 -7.66 16.42
C ILE A 37 -1.20 -8.30 16.82
N GLU A 38 -1.67 -8.11 18.04
CA GLU A 38 -2.92 -8.71 18.54
C GLU A 38 -4.15 -8.22 17.75
N GLN A 39 -4.21 -6.91 17.48
CA GLN A 39 -5.26 -6.32 16.64
C GLN A 39 -5.19 -6.87 15.22
N ALA A 40 -4.00 -6.93 14.62
CA ALA A 40 -3.80 -7.48 13.28
C ALA A 40 -4.25 -8.95 13.20
N GLN A 41 -3.87 -9.78 14.18
CA GLN A 41 -4.32 -11.19 14.26
C GLN A 41 -5.85 -11.29 14.35
N ALA A 42 -6.48 -10.44 15.16
CA ALA A 42 -7.94 -10.41 15.28
C ALA A 42 -8.62 -10.03 13.95
N VAL A 43 -8.08 -9.04 13.24
CA VAL A 43 -8.58 -8.59 11.92
C VAL A 43 -8.52 -9.69 10.88
N VAL A 44 -7.41 -10.44 10.81
CA VAL A 44 -7.21 -11.43 9.75
C VAL A 44 -7.84 -12.78 10.02
N LYS A 45 -8.24 -13.07 11.27
CA LYS A 45 -8.68 -14.39 11.73
C LYS A 45 -9.79 -15.02 10.90
N ASN A 46 -10.73 -14.22 10.42
CA ASN A 46 -11.93 -14.70 9.74
C ASN A 46 -12.03 -14.18 8.29
N LEU A 47 -10.93 -13.69 7.73
CA LEU A 47 -10.92 -13.23 6.33
C LEU A 47 -11.18 -14.38 5.37
N PRO A 48 -11.92 -14.14 4.27
CA PRO A 48 -12.02 -15.09 3.17
C PRO A 48 -10.64 -15.45 2.60
N PRO A 49 -10.43 -16.69 2.13
CA PRO A 49 -9.10 -17.21 1.78
C PRO A 49 -8.42 -16.50 0.58
N PHE A 50 -9.16 -15.76 -0.23
CA PHE A 50 -8.65 -15.05 -1.41
C PHE A 50 -8.53 -13.53 -1.22
N VAL A 51 -8.72 -13.03 0.00
CA VAL A 51 -8.44 -11.63 0.33
C VAL A 51 -7.01 -11.53 0.85
N SER A 52 -6.16 -10.83 0.11
CA SER A 52 -4.75 -10.64 0.47
C SER A 52 -4.57 -9.70 1.66
N VAL A 53 -3.66 -10.03 2.55
CA VAL A 53 -3.29 -9.19 3.70
C VAL A 53 -1.99 -8.47 3.41
N VAL A 54 -2.04 -7.14 3.39
CA VAL A 54 -0.90 -6.26 3.11
C VAL A 54 -0.47 -5.57 4.41
N ALA A 55 0.78 -5.76 4.83
CA ALA A 55 1.38 -5.03 5.96
C ALA A 55 2.11 -3.78 5.47
N LEU A 56 1.73 -2.62 5.96
CA LEU A 56 2.36 -1.34 5.62
C LEU A 56 3.35 -0.93 6.72
N PHE A 57 4.57 -0.65 6.31
CA PHE A 57 5.65 -0.14 7.15
C PHE A 57 6.17 1.20 6.63
N VAL A 58 6.71 2.03 7.54
CA VAL A 58 7.36 3.30 7.24
C VAL A 58 8.67 3.37 8.03
N ASN A 59 9.79 3.16 7.37
CA ASN A 59 11.13 3.20 7.96
C ASN A 59 11.26 2.34 9.23
N GLU A 60 10.58 1.19 9.25
CA GLU A 60 10.61 0.27 10.39
C GLU A 60 11.88 -0.59 10.36
N ASN A 61 12.37 -0.99 11.52
CA ASN A 61 13.55 -1.85 11.62
C ASN A 61 13.23 -3.31 11.24
N GLU A 62 14.25 -4.01 10.75
CA GLU A 62 14.17 -5.38 10.28
C GLU A 62 13.60 -6.34 11.32
N GLN A 63 14.05 -6.22 12.58
CA GLN A 63 13.65 -7.13 13.64
C GLN A 63 12.14 -7.05 13.93
N THR A 64 11.59 -5.84 13.98
CA THR A 64 10.15 -5.61 14.17
C THR A 64 9.35 -6.17 12.98
N ILE A 65 9.80 -5.93 11.75
CA ILE A 65 9.13 -6.47 10.55
C ILE A 65 9.10 -8.00 10.61
N ARG A 66 10.24 -8.66 10.87
CA ARG A 66 10.32 -10.14 10.98
C ARG A 66 9.43 -10.69 12.09
N GLU A 67 9.35 -9.99 13.22
CA GLU A 67 8.46 -10.36 14.33
C GLU A 67 6.99 -10.34 13.92
N ILE A 68 6.56 -9.29 13.23
CA ILE A 68 5.19 -9.15 12.72
C ILE A 68 4.89 -10.25 11.68
N LEU A 69 5.79 -10.46 10.71
CA LEU A 69 5.63 -11.48 9.67
C LEU A 69 5.56 -12.91 10.22
N ARG A 70 6.18 -13.16 11.38
CA ARG A 70 6.12 -14.47 12.05
C ARG A 70 4.79 -14.70 12.76
N GLN A 71 4.15 -13.65 13.27
CA GLN A 71 2.95 -13.75 14.09
C GLN A 71 1.64 -13.44 13.34
N VAL A 72 1.70 -12.69 12.24
CA VAL A 72 0.53 -12.32 11.44
C VAL A 72 0.68 -12.91 10.04
N PRO A 73 -0.33 -13.57 9.48
CA PRO A 73 -0.28 -14.10 8.12
C PRO A 73 -0.35 -12.97 7.09
N ILE A 74 0.81 -12.45 6.72
CA ILE A 74 0.97 -11.38 5.74
C ILE A 74 1.33 -11.99 4.39
N ASP A 75 0.62 -11.59 3.33
CA ASP A 75 0.87 -12.03 1.95
C ASP A 75 1.83 -11.08 1.22
N VAL A 76 1.71 -9.78 1.45
CA VAL A 76 2.47 -8.74 0.75
C VAL A 76 2.93 -7.67 1.75
N ILE A 77 4.15 -7.17 1.59
CA ILE A 77 4.63 -6.02 2.34
C ILE A 77 4.47 -4.75 1.50
N GLN A 78 4.03 -3.66 2.10
CA GLN A 78 4.03 -2.33 1.50
C GLN A 78 5.01 -1.43 2.26
N PHE A 79 6.11 -1.06 1.59
CA PHE A 79 7.07 -0.10 2.13
C PHE A 79 6.69 1.32 1.70
N HIS A 80 6.37 2.15 2.65
CA HIS A 80 5.85 3.50 2.42
C HIS A 80 6.79 4.62 2.90
N GLY A 81 7.96 4.26 3.40
CA GLY A 81 9.00 5.19 3.83
C GLY A 81 10.09 5.38 2.77
N ASP A 82 11.32 5.55 3.24
CA ASP A 82 12.50 5.83 2.42
C ASP A 82 13.39 4.58 2.25
N GLU A 83 12.82 3.38 2.54
CA GLU A 83 13.50 2.09 2.42
C GLU A 83 14.00 1.89 0.97
N ASP A 84 15.22 1.38 0.81
CA ASP A 84 15.78 1.01 -0.48
C ASP A 84 15.36 -0.40 -0.94
N ASP A 85 15.68 -0.75 -2.18
CA ASP A 85 15.30 -2.02 -2.79
C ASP A 85 15.96 -3.21 -2.07
N ASP A 86 17.23 -3.07 -1.68
CA ASP A 86 17.98 -4.13 -1.00
C ASP A 86 17.37 -4.45 0.37
N PHE A 87 16.97 -3.44 1.12
CA PHE A 87 16.23 -3.63 2.37
C PHE A 87 14.88 -4.31 2.13
N CYS A 88 14.13 -3.86 1.13
CA CYS A 88 12.81 -4.40 0.83
C CYS A 88 12.82 -5.88 0.44
N CYS A 89 13.92 -6.36 -0.15
CA CYS A 89 14.06 -7.75 -0.61
C CYS A 89 14.35 -8.78 0.51
N GLN A 90 14.63 -8.36 1.75
CA GLN A 90 15.15 -9.24 2.81
C GLN A 90 14.10 -10.11 3.49
N PHE A 91 12.81 -9.98 3.18
CA PHE A 91 11.73 -10.50 4.01
C PHE A 91 11.01 -11.74 3.46
N ASP A 92 11.49 -12.35 2.41
CA ASP A 92 10.89 -13.54 1.77
C ASP A 92 9.38 -13.37 1.46
N ARG A 93 8.98 -12.16 1.15
CA ARG A 93 7.61 -11.80 0.73
C ARG A 93 7.66 -10.84 -0.46
N PRO A 94 6.70 -10.94 -1.38
CA PRO A 94 6.55 -9.91 -2.41
C PRO A 94 6.28 -8.55 -1.75
N TYR A 95 6.85 -7.49 -2.32
CA TYR A 95 6.61 -6.17 -1.78
C TYR A 95 6.09 -5.16 -2.81
N LEU A 96 5.34 -4.18 -2.32
CA LEU A 96 4.96 -2.96 -3.01
C LEU A 96 5.81 -1.81 -2.47
N LYS A 97 6.32 -0.95 -3.35
CA LYS A 97 6.97 0.30 -2.93
C LYS A 97 6.07 1.48 -3.19
N ALA A 98 5.72 2.20 -2.14
CA ALA A 98 5.02 3.47 -2.27
C ALA A 98 6.00 4.57 -2.73
N VAL A 99 5.55 5.34 -3.71
CA VAL A 99 6.26 6.44 -4.34
C VAL A 99 5.40 7.69 -4.22
N ARG A 100 5.94 8.70 -3.58
CA ARG A 100 5.29 10.02 -3.43
C ARG A 100 5.54 10.84 -4.69
N VAL A 101 4.51 10.99 -5.52
CA VAL A 101 4.61 11.63 -6.85
C VAL A 101 4.50 13.14 -6.74
N GLN A 102 5.53 13.85 -7.19
CA GLN A 102 5.54 15.30 -7.44
C GLN A 102 5.64 15.61 -8.92
N SER A 103 6.31 14.72 -9.68
CA SER A 103 6.58 14.88 -11.10
C SER A 103 6.61 13.55 -11.83
N ALA A 104 6.50 13.57 -13.15
CA ALA A 104 6.65 12.37 -13.98
C ALA A 104 8.05 11.71 -13.86
N ALA A 105 9.08 12.49 -13.51
CA ALA A 105 10.43 11.97 -13.29
C ALA A 105 10.51 11.04 -12.07
N ASP A 106 9.70 11.27 -11.04
CA ASP A 106 9.65 10.41 -9.85
C ASP A 106 9.21 9.00 -10.21
N ILE A 107 8.24 8.87 -11.13
CA ILE A 107 7.70 7.61 -11.61
C ILE A 107 8.79 6.80 -12.33
N GLN A 108 9.52 7.42 -13.27
CA GLN A 108 10.59 6.77 -14.03
C GLN A 108 11.77 6.39 -13.12
N THR A 109 12.15 7.27 -12.21
CA THR A 109 13.20 7.03 -11.23
C THR A 109 12.85 5.85 -10.33
N ALA A 110 11.61 5.75 -9.88
CA ALA A 110 11.15 4.66 -9.02
C ALA A 110 11.22 3.29 -9.72
N CYS A 111 10.87 3.20 -11.00
CA CYS A 111 10.97 1.95 -11.75
C CYS A 111 12.41 1.41 -11.82
N ALA A 112 13.38 2.31 -12.02
CA ALA A 112 14.79 1.93 -12.04
C ALA A 112 15.34 1.60 -10.65
N LYS A 113 14.88 2.34 -9.62
CA LYS A 113 15.36 2.21 -8.24
C LYS A 113 14.83 0.96 -7.53
N PHE A 114 13.65 0.47 -7.90
CA PHE A 114 13.00 -0.69 -7.28
C PHE A 114 12.73 -1.81 -8.30
N PRO A 115 13.79 -2.42 -8.88
CA PRO A 115 13.63 -3.45 -9.90
C PRO A 115 12.93 -4.70 -9.37
N ASN A 116 13.06 -5.03 -8.09
CA ASN A 116 12.51 -6.21 -7.46
C ASN A 116 11.09 -6.01 -6.89
N ALA A 117 10.58 -4.77 -6.83
CA ALA A 117 9.21 -4.53 -6.38
C ALA A 117 8.20 -5.26 -7.28
N ARG A 118 7.25 -5.96 -6.68
CA ARG A 118 6.13 -6.60 -7.39
C ARG A 118 5.27 -5.57 -8.11
N ALA A 119 5.06 -4.41 -7.48
CA ALA A 119 4.42 -3.25 -8.07
C ALA A 119 4.86 -1.97 -7.36
N LEU A 120 4.71 -0.83 -8.04
CA LEU A 120 4.81 0.49 -7.43
C LEU A 120 3.43 0.96 -7.02
N LEU A 121 3.33 1.68 -5.89
CA LEU A 121 2.11 2.33 -5.46
C LEU A 121 2.34 3.83 -5.52
N PHE A 122 1.60 4.54 -6.38
CA PHE A 122 1.74 5.97 -6.55
C PHE A 122 0.77 6.72 -5.65
N ASP A 123 1.32 7.46 -4.70
CA ASP A 123 0.58 8.24 -3.71
C ASP A 123 0.88 9.73 -3.88
N ALA A 124 -0.03 10.58 -3.41
CA ALA A 124 0.20 12.02 -3.42
C ALA A 124 1.37 12.40 -2.50
N TYR A 125 2.21 13.30 -2.96
CA TYR A 125 3.28 13.83 -2.13
C TYR A 125 2.73 14.73 -1.02
N HIS A 126 3.22 14.53 0.20
CA HIS A 126 3.06 15.46 1.31
C HIS A 126 4.42 15.69 1.98
N PRO A 127 4.79 16.95 2.30
CA PRO A 127 6.14 17.25 2.80
C PRO A 127 6.45 16.63 4.18
N THR A 128 5.45 16.39 5.01
CA THR A 128 5.63 15.94 6.40
C THR A 128 4.93 14.63 6.74
N GLU A 129 4.12 14.06 5.83
CA GLU A 129 3.35 12.85 6.10
C GLU A 129 3.59 11.76 5.06
N TYR A 130 3.62 10.51 5.50
CA TYR A 130 3.74 9.33 4.67
C TYR A 130 2.34 8.74 4.37
N GLY A 131 1.63 9.34 3.38
CA GLY A 131 0.30 8.92 2.96
C GLY A 131 -0.84 9.30 3.91
N GLY A 132 -2.07 9.05 3.48
CA GLY A 132 -3.28 9.28 4.28
C GLY A 132 -3.70 10.74 4.45
N THR A 133 -3.16 11.65 3.66
CA THR A 133 -3.44 13.10 3.73
C THR A 133 -4.75 13.52 3.08
N GLY A 134 -5.34 12.63 2.26
CA GLY A 134 -6.54 12.94 1.47
C GLY A 134 -6.30 13.86 0.27
N GLN A 135 -5.04 14.20 -0.03
CA GLN A 135 -4.68 14.98 -1.21
C GLN A 135 -4.49 14.07 -2.42
N SER A 136 -4.88 14.54 -3.60
CA SER A 136 -4.62 13.91 -4.88
C SER A 136 -3.51 14.65 -5.64
N PHE A 137 -2.89 13.98 -6.60
CA PHE A 137 -1.95 14.58 -7.54
C PHE A 137 -2.53 14.55 -8.96
N ASP A 138 -1.83 15.14 -9.91
CA ASP A 138 -2.26 15.12 -11.32
C ASP A 138 -2.09 13.70 -11.90
N TRP A 139 -3.18 12.96 -12.04
CA TRP A 139 -3.21 11.59 -12.52
C TRP A 139 -2.79 11.44 -13.99
N THR A 140 -2.77 12.54 -14.77
CA THR A 140 -2.27 12.51 -16.15
C THR A 140 -0.77 12.19 -16.24
N MET A 141 -0.02 12.39 -15.14
CA MET A 141 1.40 12.00 -15.05
C MET A 141 1.62 10.48 -15.16
N LEU A 142 0.56 9.68 -14.94
CA LEU A 142 0.62 8.22 -15.02
C LEU A 142 0.31 7.68 -16.42
N HIS A 143 0.07 8.55 -17.40
CA HIS A 143 -0.13 8.13 -18.78
C HIS A 143 1.14 7.54 -19.39
N GLY A 144 0.99 6.42 -20.08
CA GLY A 144 2.06 5.78 -20.83
C GLY A 144 2.53 4.46 -20.19
N ASN A 145 3.64 3.94 -20.75
CA ASN A 145 4.20 2.69 -20.27
C ASN A 145 5.11 2.95 -19.06
N ILE A 146 4.63 2.61 -17.89
CA ILE A 146 5.40 2.69 -16.63
C ILE A 146 6.42 1.53 -16.54
N GLY A 147 6.30 0.49 -17.38
CA GLY A 147 7.24 -0.62 -17.45
C GLY A 147 7.13 -1.64 -16.32
N LYS A 148 6.22 -1.43 -15.36
CA LYS A 148 6.02 -2.27 -14.19
C LYS A 148 4.54 -2.21 -13.74
N PRO A 149 3.97 -3.26 -13.11
CA PRO A 149 2.66 -3.17 -12.46
C PRO A 149 2.64 -2.05 -11.42
N TRP A 150 1.51 -1.37 -11.32
CA TRP A 150 1.36 -0.27 -10.37
C TRP A 150 -0.07 -0.13 -9.84
N VAL A 151 -0.18 0.55 -8.72
CA VAL A 151 -1.42 0.82 -7.98
C VAL A 151 -1.58 2.33 -7.84
N LEU A 152 -2.76 2.85 -8.12
CA LEU A 152 -3.11 4.24 -7.85
C LEU A 152 -3.56 4.40 -6.41
N ALA A 153 -2.98 5.36 -5.72
CA ALA A 153 -3.36 5.77 -4.37
C ALA A 153 -3.38 7.31 -4.26
N GLY A 154 -3.59 7.82 -3.07
CA GLY A 154 -3.54 9.26 -2.78
C GLY A 154 -4.85 9.99 -3.08
N GLY A 155 -5.59 10.35 -2.02
CA GLY A 155 -6.80 11.16 -2.08
C GLY A 155 -7.96 10.53 -2.86
N LEU A 156 -7.97 9.22 -3.05
CA LEU A 156 -9.09 8.53 -3.67
C LEU A 156 -10.29 8.46 -2.72
N SER A 157 -11.46 8.65 -3.29
CA SER A 157 -12.76 8.56 -2.61
C SER A 157 -13.80 7.92 -3.52
N ALA A 158 -14.98 7.61 -2.98
CA ALA A 158 -16.08 7.08 -3.76
C ALA A 158 -16.51 8.03 -4.90
N GLU A 159 -16.35 9.33 -4.69
CA GLU A 159 -16.76 10.37 -5.65
C GLU A 159 -15.79 10.53 -6.81
N ASN A 160 -14.48 10.27 -6.59
CA ASN A 160 -13.45 10.56 -7.59
C ASN A 160 -12.75 9.33 -8.18
N VAL A 161 -12.84 8.15 -7.57
CA VAL A 161 -12.08 6.97 -7.98
C VAL A 161 -12.38 6.54 -9.42
N ALA A 162 -13.63 6.65 -9.87
CA ALA A 162 -13.99 6.29 -11.25
C ALA A 162 -13.31 7.22 -12.28
N GLU A 163 -13.27 8.52 -11.99
CA GLU A 163 -12.56 9.50 -12.82
C GLU A 163 -11.05 9.28 -12.77
N ALA A 164 -10.50 9.06 -11.58
CA ALA A 164 -9.08 8.79 -11.38
C ALA A 164 -8.61 7.57 -12.20
N VAL A 165 -9.37 6.49 -12.18
CA VAL A 165 -9.09 5.28 -12.99
C VAL A 165 -9.17 5.59 -14.48
N LYS A 166 -10.19 6.34 -14.93
CA LYS A 166 -10.35 6.72 -16.33
C LYS A 166 -9.20 7.59 -16.84
N ILE A 167 -8.77 8.56 -16.03
CA ILE A 167 -7.67 9.47 -16.39
C ILE A 167 -6.33 8.73 -16.37
N SER A 168 -6.01 8.00 -15.31
CA SER A 168 -4.71 7.37 -15.13
C SER A 168 -4.53 6.06 -15.90
N GLY A 169 -5.64 5.37 -16.24
CA GLY A 169 -5.60 4.01 -16.76
C GLY A 169 -5.24 2.96 -15.71
N ALA A 170 -5.40 3.26 -14.43
CA ALA A 170 -5.04 2.35 -13.33
C ALA A 170 -5.84 1.04 -13.39
N ALA A 171 -5.13 -0.09 -13.35
CA ALA A 171 -5.73 -1.42 -13.22
C ALA A 171 -5.99 -1.81 -11.75
N ALA A 172 -5.38 -1.11 -10.80
CA ALA A 172 -5.51 -1.34 -9.37
C ALA A 172 -5.53 -0.01 -8.60
N VAL A 173 -6.31 0.04 -7.52
CA VAL A 173 -6.46 1.21 -6.65
C VAL A 173 -6.34 0.82 -5.17
N ASP A 174 -5.87 1.78 -4.35
CA ASP A 174 -5.72 1.65 -2.90
C ASP A 174 -6.40 2.82 -2.16
#